data_8170ed7b235d43582d7530f425fae175
#
_entry.id   8170ed7b235d43582d7530f425fae175
#
_cell.length_a   1.000
_cell.length_b   1.000
_cell.length_c   1.000
_cell.angle_alpha   90.00
_cell.angle_beta   90.00
_cell.angle_gamma   90.00
#
_symmetry.space_group_name_H-M   'P 1'
#
loop_
_entity.id
_entity.type
_entity.pdbx_description
1 polymer ?
#
loop_
_entity_poly.entity_id
_entity_poly.type
_entity_poly.pdbx_seq_one_letter_code
_entity_poly.pdbx_strand_id
1 'polypeptide(L)'
;MHTLKPYTVIFIGPQGSGKGTQIERLKIVLERDDERRRVVDIQTGRRFRSLAAKQETFAEDKIAATLDTGVLQPDFLSAVLWGQAMVDQLDPKSHLLIDGFPRTVGQIPDLEDAFDFFERTTVDVINLVTPEEV
;
A
#
# COMPACT_ATOMS: atom_id res chain seq x y z
N MET A 1 6.35 -21.63 9.95
CA MET A 1 7.75 -21.19 9.85
C MET A 1 7.82 -19.73 10.30
N HIS A 2 8.78 -19.42 11.15
CA HIS A 2 8.97 -18.06 11.63
C HIS A 2 10.11 -17.40 10.87
N THR A 3 9.87 -16.20 10.38
CA THR A 3 10.93 -15.43 9.74
C THR A 3 11.78 -14.73 10.81
N LEU A 4 13.07 -14.53 10.54
CA LEU A 4 13.95 -13.77 11.43
C LEU A 4 13.59 -12.28 11.41
N LYS A 5 13.08 -11.79 10.27
CA LYS A 5 12.71 -10.41 10.06
C LYS A 5 11.32 -10.32 9.45
N PRO A 6 10.56 -9.24 9.71
CA PRO A 6 9.29 -9.04 9.05
C PRO A 6 9.48 -8.75 7.56
N TYR A 7 8.51 -9.17 6.77
CA TYR A 7 8.48 -8.86 5.35
C TYR A 7 7.94 -7.44 5.12
N THR A 8 8.51 -6.78 4.12
CA THR A 8 7.94 -5.58 3.52
C THR A 8 7.77 -5.86 2.04
N VAL A 9 6.55 -5.91 1.56
CA VAL A 9 6.24 -6.33 0.19
C VAL A 9 5.43 -5.26 -0.52
N ILE A 10 5.92 -4.80 -1.67
CA ILE A 10 5.21 -3.87 -2.54
C ILE A 10 4.63 -4.66 -3.71
N PHE A 11 3.32 -4.54 -3.90
CA PHE A 11 2.63 -5.17 -5.02
C PHE A 11 2.42 -4.14 -6.13
N ILE A 12 2.87 -4.48 -7.32
CA ILE A 12 2.73 -3.66 -8.52
C ILE A 12 1.96 -4.47 -9.57
N GLY A 13 1.06 -3.82 -10.26
CA GLY A 13 0.30 -4.45 -11.32
C GLY A 13 -0.91 -3.60 -11.68
N PRO A 14 -1.41 -3.75 -12.92
CA PRO A 14 -2.58 -3.00 -13.35
C PRO A 14 -3.83 -3.47 -12.63
N GLN A 15 -4.86 -2.64 -12.68
CA GLN A 15 -6.17 -3.01 -12.19
C GLN A 15 -6.66 -4.26 -12.94
N GLY A 16 -7.21 -5.21 -12.21
CA GLY A 16 -7.65 -6.47 -12.81
C GLY A 16 -6.58 -7.53 -12.99
N SER A 17 -5.35 -7.28 -12.51
CA SER A 17 -4.25 -8.25 -12.59
C SER A 17 -4.31 -9.37 -11.54
N GLY A 18 -5.26 -9.31 -10.62
CA GLY A 18 -5.34 -10.24 -9.49
C GLY A 18 -4.55 -9.80 -8.27
N LYS A 19 -4.09 -8.57 -8.26
CA LYS A 19 -3.25 -8.01 -7.19
C LYS A 19 -3.92 -8.11 -5.83
N GLY A 20 -5.16 -7.68 -5.71
CA GLY A 20 -5.92 -7.76 -4.46
C GLY A 20 -6.06 -9.18 -3.94
N THR A 21 -6.28 -10.14 -4.82
CA THR A 21 -6.38 -11.55 -4.47
C THR A 21 -5.06 -12.08 -3.92
N GLN A 22 -3.95 -11.72 -4.55
CA GLN A 22 -2.62 -12.16 -4.11
C GLN A 22 -2.24 -11.55 -2.77
N ILE A 23 -2.56 -10.29 -2.55
CA ILE A 23 -2.34 -9.62 -1.27
C ILE A 23 -3.10 -10.34 -0.16
N GLU A 24 -4.37 -10.62 -0.38
CA GLU A 24 -5.22 -11.28 0.61
C GLU A 24 -4.71 -12.69 0.93
N ARG A 25 -4.27 -13.43 -0.07
CA ARG A 25 -3.68 -14.76 0.12
C ARG A 25 -2.40 -14.70 0.93
N LEU A 26 -1.51 -13.77 0.62
CA LEU A 26 -0.27 -13.61 1.36
C LEU A 26 -0.54 -13.22 2.80
N LYS A 27 -1.47 -12.31 3.02
CA LYS A 27 -1.88 -11.91 4.37
C LYS A 27 -2.33 -13.10 5.20
N ILE A 28 -3.19 -13.94 4.64
CA ILE A 28 -3.68 -15.15 5.31
C ILE A 28 -2.54 -16.09 5.66
N VAL A 29 -1.62 -16.32 4.72
CA VAL A 29 -0.48 -17.21 4.94
C VAL A 29 0.42 -16.67 6.05
N LEU A 30 0.73 -15.38 6.03
CA LEU A 30 1.59 -14.76 7.04
C LEU A 30 0.95 -14.79 8.43
N GLU A 31 -0.34 -14.51 8.52
CA GLU A 31 -1.05 -14.56 9.80
C GLU A 31 -1.12 -15.98 10.37
N ARG A 32 -1.27 -16.98 9.51
CA ARG A 32 -1.30 -18.38 9.92
C ARG A 32 0.07 -18.90 10.35
N ASP A 33 1.09 -18.57 9.57
CA ASP A 33 2.42 -19.17 9.73
C ASP A 33 3.30 -18.42 10.74
N ASP A 34 2.96 -17.16 11.03
CA ASP A 34 3.71 -16.35 12.00
C ASP A 34 2.77 -15.52 12.87
N GLU A 35 2.13 -16.16 13.82
CA GLU A 35 1.14 -15.54 14.71
C GLU A 35 1.70 -14.42 15.58
N ARG A 36 3.02 -14.36 15.74
CA ARG A 36 3.67 -13.35 16.57
C ARG A 36 3.78 -11.99 15.87
N ARG A 37 3.53 -11.95 14.55
CA ARG A 37 3.67 -10.75 13.75
C ARG A 37 2.35 -10.40 13.11
N ARG A 38 1.89 -9.18 13.37
CA ARG A 38 0.72 -8.65 12.68
C ARG A 38 1.05 -8.38 11.22
N VAL A 39 0.05 -8.36 10.38
CA VAL A 39 0.17 -7.91 9.00
C VAL A 39 -0.51 -6.55 8.88
N VAL A 40 0.28 -5.55 8.52
CA VAL A 40 -0.22 -4.21 8.21
C VAL A 40 -0.38 -4.14 6.70
N ASP A 41 -1.60 -3.93 6.24
CA ASP A 41 -1.98 -3.91 4.83
C ASP A 41 -2.41 -2.48 4.48
N ILE A 42 -1.60 -1.79 3.68
CA ILE A 42 -1.86 -0.40 3.30
C ILE A 42 -2.18 -0.35 1.81
N GLN A 43 -3.41 0.04 1.51
CA GLN A 43 -3.92 0.17 0.15
C GLN A 43 -4.43 1.60 -0.03
N THR A 44 -3.68 2.43 -0.75
CA THR A 44 -4.04 3.83 -0.94
C THR A 44 -5.35 4.00 -1.71
N GLY A 45 -5.63 3.16 -2.69
CA GLY A 45 -6.89 3.21 -3.42
C GLY A 45 -8.11 3.09 -2.52
N ARG A 46 -8.06 2.19 -1.55
CA ARG A 46 -9.13 2.01 -0.58
C ARG A 46 -9.31 3.27 0.28
N ARG A 47 -8.20 3.88 0.69
CA ARG A 47 -8.22 5.11 1.50
C ARG A 47 -8.78 6.30 0.73
N PHE A 48 -8.41 6.44 -0.55
CA PHE A 48 -8.96 7.49 -1.41
C PHE A 48 -10.48 7.31 -1.58
N ARG A 49 -10.94 6.08 -1.82
CA ARG A 49 -12.38 5.81 -1.94
C ARG A 49 -13.13 6.14 -0.65
N SER A 50 -12.52 5.85 0.50
CA SER A 50 -13.12 6.19 1.79
C SER A 50 -13.28 7.70 1.97
N LEU A 51 -12.26 8.47 1.60
CA LEU A 51 -12.33 9.94 1.66
C LEU A 51 -13.37 10.50 0.67
N ALA A 52 -13.38 9.97 -0.55
CA ALA A 52 -14.34 10.40 -1.57
C ALA A 52 -15.80 10.20 -1.13
N ALA A 53 -16.04 9.14 -0.35
CA ALA A 53 -17.40 8.84 0.14
C ALA A 53 -17.87 9.82 1.22
N LYS A 54 -16.97 10.44 1.97
CA LYS A 54 -17.35 11.36 3.05
C LYS A 54 -17.82 12.70 2.55
N GLN A 55 -17.10 13.31 1.64
CA GLN A 55 -17.41 14.65 1.05
C GLN A 55 -17.78 15.71 2.09
N GLU A 56 -17.03 15.76 3.19
CA GLU A 56 -17.24 16.72 4.27
C GLU A 56 -16.22 17.85 4.26
N THR A 57 -15.10 17.67 3.56
CA THR A 57 -14.00 18.64 3.47
C THR A 57 -13.75 19.03 2.03
N PHE A 58 -13.06 20.15 1.83
CA PHE A 58 -12.63 20.59 0.51
C PHE A 58 -11.80 19.52 -0.21
N ALA A 59 -10.86 18.90 0.52
CA ALA A 59 -10.01 17.85 -0.04
C ALA A 59 -10.84 16.62 -0.47
N GLU A 60 -11.79 16.21 0.36
CA GLU A 60 -12.64 15.06 0.06
C GLU A 60 -13.52 15.31 -1.18
N ASP A 61 -14.04 16.52 -1.32
CA ASP A 61 -14.82 16.90 -2.50
C ASP A 61 -13.97 16.86 -3.77
N LYS A 62 -12.73 17.35 -3.69
CA LYS A 62 -11.80 17.31 -4.84
C LYS A 62 -11.42 15.87 -5.21
N ILE A 63 -11.19 15.03 -4.23
CA ILE A 63 -10.88 13.61 -4.46
C ILE A 63 -12.08 12.92 -5.13
N ALA A 64 -13.29 13.15 -4.62
CA ALA A 64 -14.51 12.59 -5.19
C ALA A 64 -14.72 13.00 -6.66
N ALA A 65 -14.38 14.25 -7.00
CA ALA A 65 -14.54 14.77 -8.35
C ALA A 65 -13.59 14.14 -9.36
N THR A 66 -12.44 13.61 -8.93
CA THR A 66 -11.38 13.10 -9.82
C THR A 66 -11.10 11.61 -9.71
N LEU A 67 -11.59 10.95 -8.66
CA LEU A 67 -11.20 9.57 -8.35
C LEU A 67 -11.47 8.58 -9.49
N ASP A 68 -12.61 8.73 -10.16
CA ASP A 68 -13.04 7.80 -11.21
C ASP A 68 -12.57 8.21 -12.61
N THR A 69 -11.81 9.30 -12.74
CA THR A 69 -11.37 9.82 -14.04
C THR A 69 -10.08 9.18 -14.54
N GLY A 70 -9.43 8.35 -13.74
CA GLY A 70 -8.13 7.77 -14.06
C GLY A 70 -6.95 8.70 -13.81
N VAL A 71 -7.18 9.91 -13.31
CA VAL A 71 -6.13 10.85 -12.97
C VAL A 71 -5.49 10.43 -11.65
N LEU A 72 -4.15 10.41 -11.59
CA LEU A 72 -3.45 10.13 -10.35
C LEU A 72 -3.65 11.27 -9.35
N GLN A 73 -3.89 10.91 -8.09
CA GLN A 73 -3.95 11.90 -7.02
C GLN A 73 -2.55 12.47 -6.78
N PRO A 74 -2.44 13.71 -6.29
CA PRO A 74 -1.14 14.33 -6.03
C PRO A 74 -0.25 13.49 -5.09
N ASP A 75 1.06 13.50 -5.34
CA ASP A 75 2.02 12.72 -4.56
C ASP A 75 1.94 13.03 -3.06
N PHE A 76 1.81 14.32 -2.69
CA PHE A 76 1.73 14.69 -1.28
C PHE A 76 0.53 14.05 -0.58
N LEU A 77 -0.59 13.94 -1.28
CA LEU A 77 -1.82 13.41 -0.72
C LEU A 77 -1.69 11.89 -0.51
N SER A 78 -1.09 11.19 -1.46
CA SER A 78 -0.74 9.77 -1.28
C SER A 78 0.16 9.59 -0.06
N ALA A 79 1.19 10.42 0.07
CA ALA A 79 2.13 10.36 1.19
C ALA A 79 1.44 10.60 2.54
N VAL A 80 0.51 11.54 2.60
CA VAL A 80 -0.29 11.77 3.82
C VAL A 80 -1.06 10.49 4.20
N LEU A 81 -1.68 9.84 3.23
CA LEU A 81 -2.50 8.66 3.51
C LEU A 81 -1.67 7.45 3.94
N TRP A 82 -0.66 7.09 3.16
CA TRP A 82 0.15 5.92 3.53
C TRP A 82 1.07 6.22 4.72
N GLY A 83 1.53 7.47 4.82
CA GLY A 83 2.35 7.90 5.96
C GLY A 83 1.58 7.82 7.27
N GLN A 84 0.36 8.31 7.31
CA GLN A 84 -0.50 8.23 8.48
C GLN A 84 -0.79 6.78 8.87
N ALA A 85 -1.06 5.93 7.87
CA ALA A 85 -1.30 4.51 8.12
C ALA A 85 -0.08 3.84 8.74
N MET A 86 1.11 4.14 8.26
CA MET A 86 2.35 3.60 8.84
C MET A 86 2.56 4.09 10.27
N VAL A 87 2.36 5.37 10.51
CA VAL A 87 2.52 5.96 11.86
C VAL A 87 1.56 5.31 12.84
N ASP A 88 0.33 5.06 12.43
CA ASP A 88 -0.70 4.53 13.31
C ASP A 88 -0.54 3.02 13.59
N GLN A 89 -0.03 2.26 12.64
CA GLN A 89 -0.16 0.80 12.67
C GLN A 89 1.15 0.04 12.71
N LEU A 90 2.23 0.60 12.18
CA LEU A 90 3.46 -0.16 11.96
C LEU A 90 4.32 -0.19 13.22
N ASP A 91 4.78 -1.38 13.58
CA ASP A 91 5.75 -1.61 14.65
C ASP A 91 6.95 -2.41 14.08
N PRO A 92 8.04 -2.59 14.86
CA PRO A 92 9.23 -3.27 14.34
C PRO A 92 9.00 -4.72 13.94
N LYS A 93 7.95 -5.35 14.43
CA LYS A 93 7.68 -6.78 14.21
C LYS A 93 6.67 -7.04 13.09
N SER A 94 5.88 -6.03 12.71
CA SER A 94 4.80 -6.20 11.74
C SER A 94 5.32 -6.52 10.35
N HIS A 95 4.63 -7.40 9.64
CA HIS A 95 4.75 -7.49 8.19
C HIS A 95 4.04 -6.29 7.57
N LEU A 96 4.55 -5.79 6.46
CA LEU A 96 3.97 -4.66 5.75
C LEU A 96 3.69 -5.04 4.29
N LEU A 97 2.44 -4.98 3.90
CA LEU A 97 2.00 -5.20 2.52
C LEU A 97 1.50 -3.88 1.96
N ILE A 98 2.00 -3.51 0.79
CA ILE A 98 1.75 -2.20 0.17
C ILE A 98 1.11 -2.39 -1.19
N ASP A 99 0.01 -1.69 -1.43
CA ASP A 99 -0.66 -1.63 -2.71
C ASP A 99 -1.02 -0.18 -3.04
N GLY A 100 -0.66 0.25 -4.25
CA GLY A 100 -1.06 1.55 -4.77
C GLY A 100 0.00 2.64 -4.66
N PHE A 101 1.15 2.35 -4.08
CA PHE A 101 2.28 3.26 -4.03
C PHE A 101 3.61 2.48 -4.00
N PRO A 102 4.73 3.01 -4.53
CA PRO A 102 4.80 4.28 -5.27
C PRO A 102 4.20 4.16 -6.66
N ARG A 103 3.59 5.22 -7.18
CA ARG A 103 3.08 5.27 -8.55
C ARG A 103 3.87 6.21 -9.44
N THR A 104 4.66 7.07 -8.84
CA THR A 104 5.53 8.02 -9.53
C THR A 104 6.93 7.98 -8.94
N VAL A 105 7.91 8.41 -9.72
CA VAL A 105 9.29 8.53 -9.23
C VAL A 105 9.37 9.51 -8.07
N GLY A 106 8.51 10.55 -8.07
CA GLY A 106 8.48 11.55 -7.01
C GLY A 106 8.08 10.99 -5.64
N GLN A 107 7.40 9.84 -5.59
CA GLN A 107 7.00 9.20 -4.32
C GLN A 107 8.14 8.38 -3.70
N ILE A 108 9.16 8.04 -4.46
CA ILE A 108 10.21 7.11 -3.99
C ILE A 108 11.04 7.68 -2.84
N PRO A 109 11.52 8.94 -2.87
CA PRO A 109 12.32 9.45 -1.75
C PRO A 109 11.60 9.44 -0.42
N ASP A 110 10.33 9.80 -0.39
CA ASP A 110 9.53 9.78 0.84
C ASP A 110 9.33 8.36 1.36
N LEU A 111 9.12 7.42 0.45
CA LEU A 111 8.94 6.02 0.81
C LEU A 111 10.23 5.42 1.37
N GLU A 112 11.37 5.72 0.76
CA GLU A 112 12.68 5.28 1.28
C GLU A 112 12.95 5.87 2.67
N ASP A 113 12.63 7.14 2.87
CA ASP A 113 12.76 7.81 4.16
C ASP A 113 11.88 7.12 5.22
N ALA A 114 10.65 6.77 4.85
CA ALA A 114 9.75 6.04 5.73
C ALA A 114 10.29 4.65 6.09
N PHE A 115 10.81 3.93 5.12
CA PHE A 115 11.40 2.60 5.37
C PHE A 115 12.59 2.69 6.32
N ASP A 116 13.45 3.70 6.16
CA ASP A 116 14.56 3.93 7.08
C ASP A 116 14.05 4.22 8.50
N PHE A 117 13.06 5.08 8.60
CA PHE A 117 12.48 5.43 9.91
C PHE A 117 11.89 4.21 10.61
N PHE A 118 11.16 3.37 9.88
CA PHE A 118 10.52 2.18 10.44
C PHE A 118 11.42 0.95 10.43
N GLU A 119 12.70 1.10 10.11
CA GLU A 119 13.72 0.04 10.13
C GLU A 119 13.38 -1.12 9.18
N ARG A 120 12.80 -0.79 8.02
CA ARG A 120 12.47 -1.78 6.98
C ARG A 120 13.66 -1.93 6.04
N THR A 121 14.53 -2.90 6.33
CA THR A 121 15.82 -3.04 5.64
C THR A 121 15.75 -3.87 4.36
N THR A 122 14.78 -4.75 4.24
CA THR A 122 14.61 -5.61 3.06
C THR A 122 13.21 -5.39 2.50
N VAL A 123 13.15 -4.97 1.23
CA VAL A 123 11.88 -4.71 0.55
C VAL A 123 11.80 -5.60 -0.67
N ASP A 124 10.76 -6.40 -0.75
CA ASP A 124 10.46 -7.24 -1.90
C ASP A 124 9.39 -6.57 -2.77
N VAL A 125 9.57 -6.64 -4.08
CA VAL A 125 8.59 -6.12 -5.03
C VAL A 125 8.02 -7.26 -5.83
N ILE A 126 6.71 -7.41 -5.80
CA ILE A 126 5.99 -8.39 -6.61
C ILE A 126 5.25 -7.66 -7.71
N ASN A 127 5.65 -7.92 -8.95
CA ASN A 127 5.05 -7.33 -10.13
C ASN A 127 4.14 -8.36 -10.81
N LEU A 128 2.84 -8.08 -10.82
CA LEU A 128 1.86 -8.94 -11.47
C LEU A 128 1.70 -8.51 -12.93
N VAL A 129 2.10 -9.37 -13.83
CA VAL A 129 2.03 -9.14 -15.26
C VAL A 129 0.86 -9.94 -15.84
N THR A 130 -0.04 -9.24 -16.53
CA THR A 130 -1.13 -9.89 -17.26
C THR A 130 -0.71 -10.02 -18.71
N PRO A 131 -1.07 -11.14 -19.40
CA PRO A 131 -0.82 -11.24 -20.82
C PRO A 131 -1.56 -10.14 -21.57
N GLU A 132 -0.91 -9.57 -22.60
CA GLU A 132 -1.60 -8.67 -23.52
C GLU A 132 -2.67 -9.46 -24.25
N GLU A 133 -3.87 -8.89 -24.32
CA GLU A 133 -4.91 -9.43 -25.20
C GLU A 133 -4.55 -9.12 -26.64
N VAL A 134 -4.56 -10.14 -27.46
CA VAL A 134 -4.28 -10.01 -28.89
C VAL A 134 -5.57 -9.76 -29.65
#